data_4542ea2426dee0b402e1d679c2e1d79c
#
_entry.id   4542ea2426dee0b402e1d679c2e1d79c
#
_cell.length_a   1.000
_cell.length_b   1.000
_cell.length_c   1.000
_cell.angle_alpha   90.00
_cell.angle_beta   90.00
_cell.angle_gamma   90.00
#
_symmetry.space_group_name_H-M   'P 1'
#
loop_
_entity.id
_entity.type
_entity.pdbx_description
1 polymer ?
#
loop_
_entity_poly.entity_id
_entity_poly.type
_entity_poly.pdbx_seq_one_letter_code
_entity_poly.pdbx_strand_id
1 'polypeptide(L)'
;MGQGKTPFIKEHAFTIMKPETISQNLTHPRPYINNPRITAQTAKGQEVAAAETDDDENDGNPTVLPTQFLRSITPIFLIRHPALIFESILRVSGPTMGAHVDDEEFPVEASLRWLRVLYDWFAKSTVNGVRPIVLNADEIMAHPKIVQQLCEQLQLDPTGVRFEWNPVPPSIIEGQSSYQQHFFSTIQSSCGVRLDKHSAAQGQELDLDAMTTTWQEVYGLETTATLRSFVDAAMPDYEYLCHYELRL
;
A
#
# COMPACT_ATOMS: atom_id res chain seq x y z
N MET A 1 28.93 -12.58 -8.16
CA MET A 1 27.86 -13.42 -7.60
C MET A 1 27.39 -12.73 -6.32
N GLY A 2 26.14 -12.26 -6.28
CA GLY A 2 25.59 -11.59 -5.09
C GLY A 2 25.47 -12.56 -3.93
N GLN A 3 25.60 -12.05 -2.71
CA GLN A 3 25.61 -12.83 -1.46
C GLN A 3 24.25 -13.46 -1.10
N GLY A 4 23.52 -14.06 -2.03
CA GLY A 4 22.28 -14.81 -1.74
C GLY A 4 21.17 -14.02 -1.01
N LYS A 5 21.17 -12.67 -1.13
CA LYS A 5 20.16 -11.81 -0.53
C LYS A 5 19.04 -11.58 -1.52
N THR A 6 17.80 -11.78 -1.09
CA THR A 6 16.59 -11.43 -1.85
C THR A 6 16.28 -9.96 -1.60
N PRO A 7 16.18 -9.11 -2.63
CA PRO A 7 15.75 -7.72 -2.47
C PRO A 7 14.26 -7.68 -2.08
N PHE A 8 13.93 -6.81 -1.14
CA PHE A 8 12.54 -6.49 -0.78
C PHE A 8 12.30 -5.02 -1.09
N ILE A 9 11.26 -4.75 -1.89
CA ILE A 9 10.88 -3.39 -2.31
C ILE A 9 9.46 -3.14 -1.81
N LYS A 10 9.26 -2.03 -1.08
CA LYS A 10 7.95 -1.54 -0.68
C LYS A 10 7.61 -0.29 -1.49
N GLU A 11 6.45 -0.31 -2.13
CA GLU A 11 5.94 0.83 -2.89
C GLU A 11 4.44 1.00 -2.67
N HIS A 12 3.92 2.20 -2.90
CA HIS A 12 2.49 2.44 -2.94
C HIS A 12 1.95 2.16 -4.36
N ALA A 13 0.89 1.36 -4.46
CA ALA A 13 0.36 0.94 -5.75
C ALA A 13 0.04 2.15 -6.65
N PHE A 14 -0.58 3.17 -6.10
CA PHE A 14 -0.97 4.39 -6.82
C PHE A 14 0.22 5.09 -7.51
N THR A 15 1.42 5.12 -6.88
CA THR A 15 2.60 5.83 -7.41
C THR A 15 3.19 5.18 -8.66
N ILE A 16 2.93 3.92 -8.87
CA ILE A 16 3.42 3.17 -10.04
C ILE A 16 2.37 2.98 -11.14
N MET A 17 1.12 3.41 -10.92
CA MET A 17 0.07 3.29 -11.93
C MET A 17 0.31 4.22 -13.11
N LYS A 18 -0.04 3.76 -14.32
CA LYS A 18 -0.12 4.63 -15.48
C LYS A 18 -1.21 5.68 -15.23
N PRO A 19 -0.95 6.92 -15.56
CA PRO A 19 -1.92 7.99 -15.38
C PRO A 19 -3.21 7.80 -16.18
N GLU A 20 -3.14 7.15 -17.33
CA GLU A 20 -4.31 6.75 -18.10
C GLU A 20 -5.16 5.76 -17.30
N THR A 21 -4.51 4.83 -16.61
CA THR A 21 -5.19 3.87 -15.73
C THR A 21 -5.87 4.59 -14.56
N ILE A 22 -5.19 5.55 -13.94
CA ILE A 22 -5.78 6.37 -12.88
C ILE A 22 -7.00 7.12 -13.44
N SER A 23 -6.83 7.84 -14.56
CA SER A 23 -7.88 8.64 -15.18
C SER A 23 -9.13 7.81 -15.54
N GLN A 24 -8.95 6.60 -16.09
CA GLN A 24 -10.06 5.71 -16.45
C GLN A 24 -10.85 5.19 -15.24
N ASN A 25 -10.25 5.19 -14.06
CA ASN A 25 -10.86 4.70 -12.82
C ASN A 25 -11.34 5.84 -11.90
N LEU A 26 -11.19 7.11 -12.30
CA LEU A 26 -11.74 8.25 -11.58
C LEU A 26 -13.16 8.55 -12.05
N THR A 27 -14.01 9.02 -11.14
CA THR A 27 -15.38 9.46 -11.44
C THR A 27 -15.37 10.67 -12.38
N HIS A 28 -14.34 11.52 -12.30
CA HIS A 28 -14.15 12.70 -13.12
C HIS A 28 -12.76 12.67 -13.75
N PRO A 29 -12.59 12.04 -14.92
CA PRO A 29 -11.27 11.94 -15.57
C PRO A 29 -10.74 13.32 -15.94
N ARG A 30 -9.51 13.61 -15.53
CA ARG A 30 -8.79 14.84 -15.88
C ARG A 30 -7.95 14.65 -17.14
N PRO A 31 -7.71 15.72 -17.94
CA PRO A 31 -6.71 15.68 -18.99
C PRO A 31 -5.33 15.47 -18.37
N TYR A 32 -4.64 14.52 -18.91
CA TYR A 32 -3.39 14.00 -18.44
C TYR A 32 -2.21 14.94 -18.65
N ILE A 33 -1.34 15.08 -17.64
CA ILE A 33 -0.02 15.73 -17.78
C ILE A 33 1.00 14.63 -18.03
N ASN A 34 1.71 14.70 -19.16
CA ASN A 34 2.74 13.74 -19.52
C ASN A 34 3.76 13.54 -18.39
N ASN A 35 3.78 12.39 -17.78
CA ASN A 35 4.83 12.01 -16.86
C ASN A 35 6.07 11.52 -17.63
N PRO A 36 7.28 11.90 -17.23
CA PRO A 36 8.49 11.38 -17.85
C PRO A 36 8.53 9.87 -17.69
N ARG A 37 8.81 9.16 -18.79
CA ARG A 37 9.03 7.69 -18.75
C ARG A 37 10.18 7.38 -17.79
N ILE A 38 9.95 6.42 -16.89
CA ILE A 38 11.01 5.89 -16.03
C ILE A 38 11.86 4.97 -16.91
N THR A 39 13.07 5.39 -17.23
CA THR A 39 14.05 4.53 -17.91
C THR A 39 14.84 3.76 -16.87
N ALA A 40 14.93 2.45 -17.01
CA ALA A 40 15.79 1.62 -16.18
C ALA A 40 17.25 1.93 -16.47
N GLN A 41 18.01 2.37 -15.47
CA GLN A 41 19.47 2.53 -15.56
C GLN A 41 20.16 1.26 -15.09
N THR A 42 21.10 0.74 -15.88
CA THR A 42 21.98 -0.34 -15.42
C THR A 42 23.02 0.21 -14.44
N ALA A 43 23.58 -0.67 -13.59
CA ALA A 43 24.64 -0.33 -12.64
C ALA A 43 25.90 0.29 -13.29
N LYS A 44 25.97 0.38 -14.62
CA LYS A 44 27.07 1.00 -15.40
C LYS A 44 26.67 2.35 -16.02
N GLY A 45 25.49 2.91 -15.68
CA GLY A 45 25.07 4.20 -16.20
C GLY A 45 24.72 4.22 -17.72
N GLN A 46 24.62 3.07 -18.36
CA GLN A 46 24.11 2.99 -19.73
C GLN A 46 22.58 3.02 -19.66
N GLU A 47 21.99 4.01 -20.32
CA GLU A 47 20.55 3.99 -20.62
C GLU A 47 20.28 2.76 -21.47
N VAL A 48 19.62 1.77 -20.90
CA VAL A 48 18.95 0.76 -21.70
C VAL A 48 17.67 1.44 -22.14
N ALA A 49 17.64 1.89 -23.40
CA ALA A 49 16.37 2.13 -24.06
C ALA A 49 15.55 0.86 -23.80
N ALA A 50 14.43 0.98 -23.08
CA ALA A 50 13.49 -0.11 -22.97
C ALA A 50 13.20 -0.49 -24.43
N ALA A 51 13.67 -1.64 -24.85
CA ALA A 51 13.27 -2.19 -26.13
C ALA A 51 11.76 -2.37 -25.99
N GLU A 52 11.01 -1.45 -26.55
CA GLU A 52 9.58 -1.62 -26.78
C GLU A 52 9.49 -2.81 -27.75
N THR A 53 9.38 -4.00 -27.17
CA THR A 53 8.92 -5.12 -27.96
C THR A 53 7.43 -4.90 -28.11
N ASP A 54 6.91 -5.03 -29.34
CA ASP A 54 5.47 -4.89 -29.66
C ASP A 54 4.55 -5.73 -28.76
N ASP A 55 5.10 -6.67 -28.00
CA ASP A 55 4.41 -7.47 -26.98
C ASP A 55 3.99 -6.69 -25.73
N ASP A 56 4.65 -5.58 -25.38
CA ASP A 56 4.35 -4.80 -24.16
C ASP A 56 3.10 -3.91 -24.29
N GLU A 57 2.74 -3.47 -25.49
CA GLU A 57 1.55 -2.63 -25.69
C GLU A 57 0.23 -3.39 -25.53
N ASN A 58 0.23 -4.71 -25.73
CA ASN A 58 -1.00 -5.52 -25.75
C ASN A 58 -1.25 -6.30 -24.44
N ASP A 59 -0.36 -6.18 -23.45
CA ASP A 59 -0.39 -6.99 -22.22
C ASP A 59 -1.29 -6.40 -21.11
N GLY A 60 -1.85 -5.22 -21.33
CA GLY A 60 -2.75 -4.57 -20.38
C GLY A 60 -2.06 -4.19 -19.05
N ASN A 61 -0.72 -4.07 -19.01
CA ASN A 61 0.03 -3.63 -17.85
C ASN A 61 -0.46 -2.25 -17.38
N PRO A 62 -1.04 -2.12 -16.17
CA PRO A 62 -1.63 -0.88 -15.69
C PRO A 62 -0.60 0.11 -15.14
N THR A 63 0.70 -0.26 -15.12
CA THR A 63 1.76 0.52 -14.46
C THR A 63 2.72 1.16 -15.45
N VAL A 64 3.53 2.12 -14.95
CA VAL A 64 4.65 2.71 -15.69
C VAL A 64 5.90 1.81 -15.69
N LEU A 65 5.90 0.72 -14.93
CA LEU A 65 7.02 -0.21 -14.84
C LEU A 65 7.02 -1.20 -16.01
N PRO A 66 8.19 -1.62 -16.50
CA PRO A 66 8.27 -2.62 -17.56
C PRO A 66 7.61 -3.94 -17.17
N THR A 67 6.83 -4.53 -18.07
CA THR A 67 6.15 -5.81 -17.85
C THR A 67 7.12 -6.93 -17.46
N GLN A 68 8.29 -7.00 -18.10
CA GLN A 68 9.31 -7.99 -17.76
C GLN A 68 9.83 -7.85 -16.33
N PHE A 69 9.97 -6.60 -15.82
CA PHE A 69 10.33 -6.36 -14.43
C PHE A 69 9.22 -6.88 -13.50
N LEU A 70 7.97 -6.54 -13.75
CA LEU A 70 6.85 -7.00 -12.94
C LEU A 70 6.74 -8.53 -12.94
N ARG A 71 6.99 -9.18 -14.08
CA ARG A 71 7.00 -10.66 -14.18
C ARG A 71 8.19 -11.31 -13.45
N SER A 72 9.22 -10.56 -13.11
CA SER A 72 10.41 -11.07 -12.40
C SER A 72 10.29 -11.03 -10.87
N ILE A 73 9.24 -10.39 -10.34
CA ILE A 73 9.02 -10.22 -8.90
C ILE A 73 7.87 -11.10 -8.40
N THR A 74 7.87 -11.38 -7.09
CA THR A 74 6.71 -11.96 -6.40
C THR A 74 5.92 -10.82 -5.76
N PRO A 75 4.72 -10.50 -6.27
CA PRO A 75 3.93 -9.39 -5.75
C PRO A 75 3.24 -9.77 -4.43
N ILE A 76 3.37 -8.89 -3.44
CA ILE A 76 2.69 -8.99 -2.15
C ILE A 76 1.84 -7.74 -1.97
N PHE A 77 0.54 -7.93 -1.81
CA PHE A 77 -0.44 -6.87 -1.63
C PHE A 77 -0.81 -6.75 -0.16
N LEU A 78 -0.42 -5.66 0.48
CA LEU A 78 -0.81 -5.36 1.86
C LEU A 78 -2.10 -4.56 1.84
N ILE A 79 -3.17 -5.13 2.38
CA ILE A 79 -4.47 -4.46 2.53
C ILE A 79 -4.75 -4.13 3.99
N ARG A 80 -5.65 -3.18 4.19
CA ARG A 80 -6.17 -2.78 5.49
C ARG A 80 -7.59 -2.29 5.32
N HIS A 81 -8.38 -2.35 6.39
CA HIS A 81 -9.76 -1.84 6.35
C HIS A 81 -9.80 -0.35 5.94
N PRO A 82 -10.63 0.05 4.95
CA PRO A 82 -10.66 1.43 4.41
C PRO A 82 -10.85 2.50 5.48
N ALA A 83 -11.70 2.26 6.47
CA ALA A 83 -11.91 3.21 7.57
C ALA A 83 -10.62 3.57 8.33
N LEU A 84 -9.71 2.61 8.46
CA LEU A 84 -8.41 2.83 9.12
C LEU A 84 -7.41 3.52 8.19
N ILE A 85 -7.51 3.33 6.88
CA ILE A 85 -6.64 3.97 5.89
C ILE A 85 -6.98 5.46 5.78
N PHE A 86 -8.23 5.77 5.44
CA PHE A 86 -8.68 7.15 5.19
C PHE A 86 -8.52 8.03 6.42
N GLU A 87 -8.93 7.55 7.60
CA GLU A 87 -8.75 8.28 8.86
C GLU A 87 -7.28 8.52 9.15
N SER A 88 -6.43 7.50 8.99
CA SER A 88 -5.00 7.62 9.26
C SER A 88 -4.32 8.66 8.36
N ILE A 89 -4.66 8.72 7.08
CA ILE A 89 -4.12 9.70 6.14
C ILE A 89 -4.58 11.11 6.55
N LEU A 90 -5.87 11.30 6.81
CA LEU A 90 -6.40 12.60 7.23
C LEU A 90 -5.74 13.10 8.52
N ARG A 91 -5.64 12.23 9.52
CA ARG A 91 -5.04 12.54 10.82
C ARG A 91 -3.56 12.89 10.74
N VAL A 92 -2.82 12.27 9.84
CA VAL A 92 -1.36 12.48 9.71
C VAL A 92 -1.06 13.63 8.75
N SER A 93 -1.69 13.67 7.59
CA SER A 93 -1.39 14.65 6.54
C SER A 93 -2.14 15.98 6.73
N GLY A 94 -3.29 15.98 7.38
CA GLY A 94 -4.07 17.19 7.66
C GLY A 94 -3.22 18.25 8.39
N PRO A 95 -2.68 17.98 9.59
CA PRO A 95 -1.90 18.95 10.36
C PRO A 95 -0.56 19.35 9.72
N THR A 96 0.05 18.46 8.92
CA THR A 96 1.42 18.65 8.42
C THR A 96 1.50 19.14 6.97
N MET A 97 0.52 18.78 6.16
CA MET A 97 0.48 19.08 4.73
C MET A 97 -0.77 19.87 4.32
N GLY A 98 -1.69 20.09 5.26
CA GLY A 98 -2.97 20.73 4.98
C GLY A 98 -3.92 19.86 4.15
N ALA A 99 -3.74 18.53 4.18
CA ALA A 99 -4.60 17.60 3.46
C ALA A 99 -6.05 17.68 3.98
N HIS A 100 -7.00 17.77 3.08
CA HIS A 100 -8.42 17.89 3.37
C HIS A 100 -9.21 16.80 2.63
N VAL A 101 -10.34 16.39 3.16
CA VAL A 101 -11.20 15.38 2.49
C VAL A 101 -11.76 15.88 1.16
N ASP A 102 -11.82 17.19 0.94
CA ASP A 102 -12.28 17.80 -0.31
C ASP A 102 -11.17 17.89 -1.37
N ASP A 103 -9.93 17.53 -1.03
CA ASP A 103 -8.83 17.46 -1.99
C ASP A 103 -9.12 16.30 -2.96
N GLU A 104 -9.04 16.57 -4.25
CA GLU A 104 -9.35 15.57 -5.28
C GLU A 104 -8.39 14.38 -5.28
N GLU A 105 -7.17 14.57 -4.79
CA GLU A 105 -6.15 13.55 -4.62
C GLU A 105 -6.43 12.63 -3.44
N PHE A 106 -7.12 13.10 -2.40
CA PHE A 106 -7.32 12.37 -1.15
C PHE A 106 -7.96 10.98 -1.35
N PRO A 107 -9.11 10.84 -2.05
CA PRO A 107 -9.68 9.52 -2.32
C PRO A 107 -8.84 8.67 -3.29
N VAL A 108 -8.01 9.31 -4.13
CA VAL A 108 -7.15 8.60 -5.09
C VAL A 108 -5.99 7.91 -4.38
N GLU A 109 -5.28 8.63 -3.51
CA GLU A 109 -4.11 8.11 -2.80
C GLU A 109 -4.46 6.96 -1.84
N ALA A 110 -5.62 7.04 -1.21
CA ALA A 110 -6.08 6.06 -0.22
C ALA A 110 -6.83 4.86 -0.83
N SER A 111 -7.13 4.90 -2.14
CA SER A 111 -7.96 3.91 -2.79
C SER A 111 -7.32 2.53 -2.87
N LEU A 112 -8.06 1.49 -2.46
CA LEU A 112 -7.70 0.09 -2.68
C LEU A 112 -7.89 -0.36 -4.13
N ARG A 113 -8.50 0.48 -4.97
CA ARG A 113 -8.72 0.22 -6.38
C ARG A 113 -7.43 -0.13 -7.11
N TRP A 114 -6.34 0.56 -6.79
CA TRP A 114 -5.04 0.32 -7.43
C TRP A 114 -4.46 -1.04 -7.07
N LEU A 115 -4.62 -1.49 -5.83
CA LEU A 115 -4.21 -2.83 -5.40
C LEU A 115 -5.02 -3.89 -6.14
N ARG A 116 -6.34 -3.71 -6.29
CA ARG A 116 -7.20 -4.62 -7.03
C ARG A 116 -6.83 -4.69 -8.52
N VAL A 117 -6.64 -3.55 -9.18
CA VAL A 117 -6.24 -3.49 -10.60
C VAL A 117 -4.91 -4.24 -10.82
N LEU A 118 -3.93 -4.02 -9.95
CA LEU A 118 -2.65 -4.72 -9.99
C LEU A 118 -2.81 -6.21 -9.71
N TYR A 119 -3.56 -6.57 -8.67
CA TYR A 119 -3.83 -7.96 -8.32
C TYR A 119 -4.43 -8.71 -9.50
N ASP A 120 -5.48 -8.16 -10.12
CA ASP A 120 -6.16 -8.76 -11.27
C ASP A 120 -5.22 -8.94 -12.47
N TRP A 121 -4.33 -7.97 -12.70
CA TRP A 121 -3.33 -8.07 -13.75
C TRP A 121 -2.33 -9.21 -13.48
N PHE A 122 -1.76 -9.28 -12.28
CA PHE A 122 -0.84 -10.35 -11.88
C PHE A 122 -1.53 -11.73 -11.88
N ALA A 123 -2.77 -11.81 -11.42
CA ALA A 123 -3.53 -13.05 -11.38
C ALA A 123 -3.82 -13.62 -12.78
N LYS A 124 -4.01 -12.74 -13.78
CA LYS A 124 -4.19 -13.12 -15.18
C LYS A 124 -2.87 -13.47 -15.87
N SER A 125 -1.80 -12.78 -15.51
CA SER A 125 -0.48 -12.85 -16.15
C SER A 125 0.38 -13.97 -15.56
N THR A 126 -0.19 -15.10 -15.12
CA THR A 126 0.53 -16.20 -14.45
C THR A 126 1.80 -16.64 -15.18
N VAL A 127 2.85 -15.84 -15.04
CA VAL A 127 4.19 -16.18 -15.47
C VAL A 127 4.83 -16.98 -14.33
N ASN A 128 5.35 -18.16 -14.63
CA ASN A 128 6.02 -19.06 -13.67
C ASN A 128 5.14 -19.65 -12.55
N GLY A 129 3.80 -19.62 -12.64
CA GLY A 129 2.93 -20.21 -11.63
C GLY A 129 2.89 -19.47 -10.29
N VAL A 130 3.55 -18.32 -10.18
CA VAL A 130 3.53 -17.50 -8.96
C VAL A 130 2.21 -16.73 -8.91
N ARG A 131 1.39 -17.02 -7.90
CA ARG A 131 0.19 -16.23 -7.63
C ARG A 131 0.52 -15.02 -6.77
N PRO A 132 -0.16 -13.88 -6.99
CA PRO A 132 -0.03 -12.73 -6.10
C PRO A 132 -0.50 -13.11 -4.68
N ILE A 133 0.23 -12.62 -3.67
CA ILE A 133 -0.06 -12.88 -2.27
C ILE A 133 -0.76 -11.66 -1.69
N VAL A 134 -1.87 -11.86 -0.98
CA VAL A 134 -2.57 -10.77 -0.27
C VAL A 134 -2.36 -10.96 1.23
N LEU A 135 -1.93 -9.92 1.91
CA LEU A 135 -1.78 -9.86 3.36
C LEU A 135 -2.71 -8.79 3.91
N ASN A 136 -3.47 -9.15 4.94
CA ASN A 136 -4.28 -8.19 5.68
C ASN A 136 -3.48 -7.69 6.89
N ALA A 137 -3.31 -6.37 7.00
CA ALA A 137 -2.54 -5.77 8.09
C ALA A 137 -3.15 -6.06 9.47
N ASP A 138 -4.47 -6.10 9.56
CA ASP A 138 -5.17 -6.38 10.81
C ASP A 138 -4.98 -7.85 11.23
N GLU A 139 -4.98 -8.79 10.27
CA GLU A 139 -4.66 -10.19 10.51
C GLU A 139 -3.20 -10.41 10.92
N ILE A 140 -2.25 -9.69 10.28
CA ILE A 140 -0.84 -9.75 10.69
C ILE A 140 -0.67 -9.28 12.14
N MET A 141 -1.38 -8.24 12.54
CA MET A 141 -1.32 -7.73 13.91
C MET A 141 -1.94 -8.71 14.91
N ALA A 142 -3.07 -9.33 14.58
CA ALA A 142 -3.71 -10.34 15.43
C ALA A 142 -2.90 -11.64 15.49
N HIS A 143 -2.31 -12.04 14.38
CA HIS A 143 -1.63 -13.30 14.18
C HIS A 143 -0.24 -13.12 13.53
N PRO A 144 0.77 -12.58 14.25
CA PRO A 144 2.09 -12.27 13.67
C PRO A 144 2.80 -13.46 13.00
N LYS A 145 2.44 -14.67 13.36
CA LYS A 145 2.96 -15.90 12.72
C LYS A 145 2.67 -16.00 11.21
N ILE A 146 1.68 -15.26 10.70
CA ILE A 146 1.41 -15.15 9.25
C ILE A 146 2.67 -14.72 8.49
N VAL A 147 3.51 -13.84 9.09
CA VAL A 147 4.76 -13.41 8.46
C VAL A 147 5.76 -14.57 8.32
N GLN A 148 5.78 -15.52 9.26
CA GLN A 148 6.63 -16.71 9.16
C GLN A 148 6.14 -17.63 8.04
N GLN A 149 4.83 -17.85 7.93
CA GLN A 149 4.26 -18.61 6.80
C GLN A 149 4.56 -17.93 5.45
N LEU A 150 4.48 -16.60 5.39
CA LEU A 150 4.88 -15.87 4.20
C LEU A 150 6.34 -16.16 3.83
N CYS A 151 7.25 -16.16 4.81
CA CYS A 151 8.66 -16.51 4.57
C CYS A 151 8.80 -17.93 4.03
N GLU A 152 8.10 -18.90 4.59
CA GLU A 152 8.11 -20.30 4.12
C GLU A 152 7.61 -20.40 2.68
N GLN A 153 6.49 -19.73 2.36
CA GLN A 153 5.93 -19.70 1.01
C GLN A 153 6.90 -19.07 -0.01
N LEU A 154 7.65 -18.07 0.41
CA LEU A 154 8.67 -17.39 -0.39
C LEU A 154 10.03 -18.10 -0.37
N GLN A 155 10.17 -19.25 0.31
CA GLN A 155 11.43 -19.97 0.51
C GLN A 155 12.50 -19.11 1.19
N LEU A 156 12.07 -18.21 2.09
CA LEU A 156 12.92 -17.41 2.95
C LEU A 156 13.05 -18.07 4.33
N ASP A 157 14.13 -17.78 5.04
CA ASP A 157 14.33 -18.30 6.41
C ASP A 157 13.37 -17.61 7.40
N PRO A 158 12.35 -18.31 7.94
CA PRO A 158 11.39 -17.74 8.87
C PRO A 158 11.99 -17.38 10.24
N THR A 159 13.16 -17.96 10.58
CA THR A 159 13.84 -17.66 11.86
C THR A 159 14.46 -16.25 11.87
N GLY A 160 14.64 -15.65 10.70
CA GLY A 160 15.11 -14.28 10.54
C GLY A 160 14.05 -13.21 10.87
N VAL A 161 12.76 -13.59 11.00
CA VAL A 161 11.68 -12.67 11.31
C VAL A 161 11.84 -12.15 12.75
N ARG A 162 11.82 -10.83 12.89
CA ARG A 162 11.89 -10.16 14.19
C ARG A 162 10.59 -9.40 14.43
N PHE A 163 9.99 -9.64 15.60
CA PHE A 163 8.77 -8.97 16.07
C PHE A 163 9.08 -7.84 17.05
N GLU A 164 10.33 -7.73 17.47
CA GLU A 164 10.83 -6.68 18.34
C GLU A 164 12.05 -6.00 17.72
N TRP A 165 12.17 -4.71 17.92
CA TRP A 165 13.27 -3.87 17.44
C TRP A 165 13.56 -2.72 18.40
N ASN A 166 14.70 -2.08 18.25
CA ASN A 166 15.01 -0.89 19.02
C ASN A 166 14.36 0.35 18.37
N PRO A 167 13.88 1.32 19.17
CA PRO A 167 13.42 2.60 18.63
C PRO A 167 14.52 3.29 17.84
N VAL A 168 14.12 4.15 16.92
CA VAL A 168 15.08 4.96 16.15
C VAL A 168 15.79 5.93 17.10
N PRO A 169 17.13 6.00 17.09
CA PRO A 169 17.88 6.92 17.95
C PRO A 169 17.47 8.38 17.72
N PRO A 170 17.33 9.20 18.80
CA PRO A 170 16.96 10.62 18.70
C PRO A 170 17.82 11.41 17.70
N SER A 171 19.12 11.14 17.63
CA SER A 171 20.04 11.81 16.71
C SER A 171 19.70 11.62 15.22
N ILE A 172 19.03 10.51 14.88
CA ILE A 172 18.55 10.29 13.51
C ILE A 172 17.25 11.07 13.28
N ILE A 173 16.36 11.12 14.29
CA ILE A 173 15.09 11.83 14.20
C ILE A 173 15.31 13.33 14.08
N GLU A 174 16.25 13.90 14.84
CA GLU A 174 16.57 15.33 14.83
C GLU A 174 17.05 15.84 13.46
N GLY A 175 17.65 14.96 12.65
CA GLY A 175 18.07 15.28 11.27
C GLY A 175 16.96 15.27 10.23
N GLN A 176 15.73 14.89 10.60
CA GLN A 176 14.59 14.79 9.70
C GLN A 176 13.80 16.09 9.63
N SER A 177 13.06 16.29 8.53
CA SER A 177 12.07 17.38 8.44
C SER A 177 10.94 17.18 9.46
N SER A 178 10.26 18.27 9.84
CA SER A 178 9.11 18.23 10.75
C SER A 178 8.01 17.29 10.26
N TYR A 179 7.79 17.24 8.94
CA TYR A 179 6.87 16.29 8.32
C TYR A 179 7.29 14.83 8.56
N GLN A 180 8.53 14.49 8.29
CA GLN A 180 9.05 13.13 8.50
C GLN A 180 8.98 12.71 9.97
N GLN A 181 9.33 13.61 10.88
CA GLN A 181 9.24 13.36 12.32
C GLN A 181 7.79 13.06 12.74
N HIS A 182 6.82 13.81 12.24
CA HIS A 182 5.41 13.58 12.53
C HIS A 182 4.89 12.29 11.87
N PHE A 183 5.15 12.12 10.57
CA PHE A 183 4.66 10.97 9.78
C PHE A 183 5.17 9.64 10.31
N PHE A 184 6.46 9.57 10.65
CA PHE A 184 7.09 8.35 11.15
C PHE A 184 7.09 8.21 12.67
N SER A 185 6.50 9.15 13.42
CA SER A 185 6.57 9.21 14.88
C SER A 185 6.22 7.89 15.57
N THR A 186 5.18 7.22 15.11
CA THR A 186 4.71 5.95 15.67
C THR A 186 5.73 4.83 15.47
N ILE A 187 6.23 4.64 14.25
CA ILE A 187 7.18 3.55 13.95
C ILE A 187 8.54 3.82 14.57
N GLN A 188 8.97 5.08 14.59
CA GLN A 188 10.26 5.48 15.16
C GLN A 188 10.33 5.30 16.67
N SER A 189 9.22 5.49 17.38
CA SER A 189 9.10 5.30 18.82
C SER A 189 8.74 3.89 19.25
N SER A 190 8.36 3.01 18.30
CA SER A 190 7.92 1.66 18.63
C SER A 190 9.10 0.71 18.86
N CYS A 191 8.85 -0.32 19.67
CA CYS A 191 9.78 -1.44 19.90
C CYS A 191 9.23 -2.77 19.35
N GLY A 192 8.07 -2.74 18.70
CA GLY A 192 7.38 -3.92 18.18
C GLY A 192 6.05 -3.55 17.55
N VAL A 193 5.29 -4.56 17.16
CA VAL A 193 3.94 -4.38 16.61
C VAL A 193 3.01 -3.82 17.68
N ARG A 194 2.34 -2.72 17.39
CA ARG A 194 1.45 -2.04 18.34
C ARG A 194 0.01 -2.53 18.17
N LEU A 195 -0.48 -3.25 19.15
CA LEU A 195 -1.85 -3.78 19.21
C LEU A 195 -2.87 -2.79 19.80
N ASP A 196 -2.39 -1.78 20.52
CA ASP A 196 -3.20 -0.79 21.23
C ASP A 196 -4.00 0.17 20.32
N LYS A 197 -3.66 0.23 19.04
CA LYS A 197 -4.31 1.13 18.09
C LYS A 197 -5.44 0.50 17.29
N HIS A 198 -5.72 -0.82 17.45
CA HIS A 198 -6.62 -1.54 16.57
C HIS A 198 -7.54 -2.47 17.35
N SER A 199 -8.85 -2.20 17.29
CA SER A 199 -9.88 -3.09 17.81
C SER A 199 -9.92 -4.45 17.10
N ALA A 200 -9.56 -4.49 15.82
CA ALA A 200 -9.48 -5.72 15.04
C ALA A 200 -8.41 -6.71 15.57
N ALA A 201 -7.36 -6.22 16.25
CA ALA A 201 -6.36 -7.08 16.90
C ALA A 201 -6.92 -7.99 18.00
N GLN A 202 -8.18 -7.80 18.39
CA GLN A 202 -8.89 -8.63 19.38
C GLN A 202 -9.90 -9.59 18.74
N GLY A 203 -9.89 -9.76 17.41
CA GLY A 203 -10.87 -10.61 16.70
C GLY A 203 -12.30 -10.02 16.72
N GLN A 204 -12.44 -8.74 17.05
CA GLN A 204 -13.70 -8.02 16.97
C GLN A 204 -13.84 -7.37 15.58
N GLU A 205 -15.01 -7.51 15.00
CA GLU A 205 -15.39 -6.75 13.80
C GLU A 205 -15.29 -5.25 14.09
N LEU A 206 -14.79 -4.48 13.11
CA LEU A 206 -14.60 -3.04 13.27
C LEU A 206 -15.96 -2.36 13.42
N ASP A 207 -16.20 -1.73 14.56
CA ASP A 207 -17.42 -0.95 14.82
C ASP A 207 -17.34 0.40 14.09
N LEU A 208 -17.83 0.40 12.86
CA LEU A 208 -17.79 1.57 11.99
C LEU A 208 -18.72 2.70 12.47
N ASP A 209 -19.77 2.38 13.22
CA ASP A 209 -20.68 3.39 13.76
C ASP A 209 -20.05 4.10 14.98
N ALA A 210 -19.37 3.37 15.84
CA ALA A 210 -18.58 3.95 16.92
C ALA A 210 -17.43 4.82 16.37
N MET A 211 -16.74 4.36 15.33
CA MET A 211 -15.72 5.18 14.65
C MET A 211 -16.31 6.45 14.04
N THR A 212 -17.46 6.35 13.38
CA THR A 212 -18.14 7.51 12.78
C THR A 212 -18.49 8.54 13.84
N THR A 213 -18.96 8.11 15.02
CA THR A 213 -19.22 9.00 16.16
C THR A 213 -17.96 9.72 16.61
N THR A 214 -16.86 9.01 16.75
CA THR A 214 -15.55 9.59 17.10
C THR A 214 -15.07 10.59 16.04
N TRP A 215 -15.25 10.28 14.75
CA TRP A 215 -14.89 11.19 13.66
C TRP A 215 -15.72 12.48 13.68
N GLN A 216 -17.01 12.40 14.04
CA GLN A 216 -17.86 13.60 14.18
C GLN A 216 -17.37 14.54 15.26
N GLU A 217 -16.89 13.99 16.39
CA GLU A 217 -16.31 14.78 17.47
C GLU A 217 -14.99 15.44 17.07
N VAL A 218 -14.16 14.76 16.27
CA VAL A 218 -12.81 15.23 15.89
C VAL A 218 -12.83 16.13 14.66
N TYR A 219 -13.59 15.77 13.62
CA TYR A 219 -13.54 16.40 12.31
C TYR A 219 -14.81 17.17 11.94
N GLY A 220 -15.89 17.04 12.72
CA GLY A 220 -17.20 17.62 12.43
C GLY A 220 -18.03 16.78 11.46
N LEU A 221 -19.32 17.15 11.31
CA LEU A 221 -20.30 16.36 10.57
C LEU A 221 -20.01 16.25 9.07
N GLU A 222 -19.62 17.35 8.43
CA GLU A 222 -19.40 17.42 6.98
C GLU A 222 -18.22 16.56 6.56
N THR A 223 -17.05 16.78 7.20
CA THR A 223 -15.84 15.98 6.95
C THR A 223 -16.07 14.49 7.21
N THR A 224 -16.82 14.17 8.27
CA THR A 224 -17.15 12.77 8.61
C THR A 224 -18.02 12.14 7.54
N ALA A 225 -19.03 12.86 7.02
CA ALA A 225 -19.91 12.35 5.97
C ALA A 225 -19.13 12.06 4.68
N THR A 226 -18.22 12.94 4.30
CA THR A 226 -17.32 12.75 3.15
C THR A 226 -16.39 11.56 3.38
N LEU A 227 -15.75 11.47 4.56
CA LEU A 227 -14.85 10.37 4.92
C LEU A 227 -15.59 9.01 4.86
N ARG A 228 -16.81 8.96 5.40
CA ARG A 228 -17.65 7.76 5.35
C ARG A 228 -17.98 7.34 3.91
N SER A 229 -18.28 8.29 3.03
CA SER A 229 -18.57 7.99 1.62
C SER A 229 -17.36 7.36 0.91
N PHE A 230 -16.14 7.80 1.23
CA PHE A 230 -14.92 7.18 0.68
C PHE A 230 -14.70 5.76 1.20
N VAL A 231 -14.97 5.54 2.49
CA VAL A 231 -14.91 4.19 3.08
C VAL A 231 -15.88 3.27 2.35
N ASP A 232 -17.14 3.67 2.24
CA ASP A 232 -18.19 2.86 1.60
C ASP A 232 -17.86 2.57 0.11
N ALA A 233 -17.29 3.53 -0.60
CA ALA A 233 -16.84 3.36 -1.98
C ALA A 233 -15.65 2.41 -2.13
N ALA A 234 -14.78 2.31 -1.12
CA ALA A 234 -13.59 1.45 -1.14
C ALA A 234 -13.86 0.02 -0.64
N MET A 235 -14.97 -0.21 0.09
CA MET A 235 -15.30 -1.53 0.65
C MET A 235 -15.38 -2.64 -0.39
N PRO A 236 -15.99 -2.48 -1.58
CA PRO A 236 -16.06 -3.56 -2.57
C PRO A 236 -14.68 -4.05 -3.04
N ASP A 237 -13.69 -3.16 -3.15
CA ASP A 237 -12.32 -3.54 -3.54
C ASP A 237 -11.58 -4.21 -2.35
N TYR A 238 -11.82 -3.76 -1.13
CA TYR A 238 -11.30 -4.39 0.08
C TYR A 238 -11.84 -5.81 0.25
N GLU A 239 -13.16 -5.98 0.22
CA GLU A 239 -13.82 -7.28 0.35
C GLU A 239 -13.37 -8.26 -0.73
N TYR A 240 -13.23 -7.78 -1.98
CA TYR A 240 -12.69 -8.58 -3.08
C TYR A 240 -11.30 -9.11 -2.76
N LEU A 241 -10.38 -8.26 -2.30
CA LEU A 241 -9.01 -8.65 -1.96
C LEU A 241 -8.95 -9.56 -0.73
N CYS A 242 -9.83 -9.38 0.26
CA CYS A 242 -9.93 -10.26 1.42
C CYS A 242 -10.24 -11.73 1.07
N HIS A 243 -10.89 -12.00 -0.08
CA HIS A 243 -11.12 -13.38 -0.53
C HIS A 243 -9.82 -14.12 -0.87
N TYR A 244 -8.76 -13.40 -1.13
CA TYR A 244 -7.46 -13.94 -1.53
C TYR A 244 -6.38 -13.80 -0.46
N GLU A 245 -6.75 -13.32 0.74
CA GLU A 245 -5.78 -13.12 1.80
C GLU A 245 -5.17 -14.44 2.29
N LEU A 246 -3.88 -14.38 2.62
CA LEU A 246 -3.17 -15.47 3.28
C LEU A 246 -3.70 -15.61 4.71
N ARG A 247 -4.23 -16.77 5.05
CA ARG A 247 -4.76 -17.12 6.37
C ARG A 247 -3.95 -18.23 7.02
N LEU A 248 -3.93 -18.25 8.37
CA LEU A 248 -3.36 -19.35 9.17
C LEU A 248 -4.17 -20.64 9.03
#